data_7cb3e56619ae707021df4c7741a58c79
#
_entry.id   7cb3e56619ae707021df4c7741a58c79
#
_cell.length_a   1.000
_cell.length_b   1.000
_cell.length_c   1.000
_cell.angle_alpha   90.00
_cell.angle_beta   90.00
_cell.angle_gamma   90.00
#
_symmetry.space_group_name_H-M   'P 1'
#
loop_
_entity.id
_entity.type
_entity.pdbx_description
1 polymer ?
#
loop_
_entity_poly.entity_id
_entity_poly.type
_entity_poly.pdbx_seq_one_letter_code
_entity_poly.pdbx_strand_id
1 'polypeptide(L)' 'MKLVIVTGMSGAGKGTAVKIMEDMGYYCVDNLPIPLVEQFVDFTLQSEDELEKVAVSIDIR' A
#
# COMPACT_ATOMS: atom_id res chain seq x y z
N MET A 1 -12.15 -0.31 6.07
CA MET A 1 -10.75 -0.42 5.61
C MET A 1 -10.20 0.96 5.28
N LYS A 2 -8.97 1.21 5.68
CA LYS A 2 -8.25 2.41 5.28
C LYS A 2 -7.21 2.03 4.24
N LEU A 3 -7.27 2.65 3.09
CA LEU A 3 -6.32 2.40 2.01
C LEU A 3 -5.53 3.68 1.74
N VAL A 4 -4.21 3.58 1.82
CA VAL A 4 -3.31 4.69 1.51
C VAL A 4 -2.46 4.30 0.32
N ILE A 5 -2.40 5.17 -0.66
CA ILE A 5 -1.60 4.94 -1.86
C ILE A 5 -0.44 5.93 -1.88
N VAL A 6 0.77 5.39 -1.96
CA VAL A 6 2.00 6.18 -1.98
C VAL A 6 2.58 6.14 -3.38
N THR A 7 2.68 7.30 -4.03
CA THR A 7 3.20 7.40 -5.38
C THR A 7 4.15 8.57 -5.52
N GLY A 8 4.96 8.55 -6.56
CA GLY A 8 5.78 9.69 -6.94
C GLY A 8 6.94 10.01 -6.02
N MET A 9 7.30 9.12 -5.12
CA MET A 9 8.38 9.33 -4.18
C MET A 9 9.64 8.61 -4.62
N SER A 10 10.80 9.22 -4.35
CA SER A 10 12.07 8.56 -4.58
C SER A 10 12.22 7.37 -3.63
N GLY A 11 13.14 6.46 -3.95
CA GLY A 11 13.32 5.26 -3.17
C GLY A 11 13.53 5.50 -1.69
N ALA A 12 14.34 6.51 -1.34
CA ALA A 12 14.62 6.80 0.07
C ALA A 12 13.38 7.34 0.79
N GLY A 13 12.66 8.28 0.15
CA GLY A 13 11.44 8.84 0.75
C GLY A 13 10.34 7.82 0.86
N LYS A 14 10.22 6.96 -0.15
CA LYS A 14 9.21 5.91 -0.15
C LYS A 14 9.47 4.91 0.97
N GLY A 15 10.72 4.50 1.16
CA GLY A 15 11.08 3.57 2.22
C GLY A 15 10.77 4.11 3.60
N THR A 16 11.02 5.40 3.81
CA THR A 16 10.70 6.05 5.08
C THR A 16 9.20 6.09 5.32
N ALA A 17 8.43 6.44 4.30
CA ALA A 17 6.98 6.51 4.42
C ALA A 17 6.38 5.13 4.73
N VAL A 18 6.85 4.10 4.04
CA VAL A 18 6.37 2.74 4.26
C VAL A 18 6.68 2.28 5.68
N LYS A 19 7.88 2.60 6.18
CA LYS A 19 8.26 2.21 7.53
C LYS A 19 7.37 2.88 8.57
N ILE A 20 7.06 4.15 8.39
CA ILE A 20 6.16 4.87 9.28
C ILE A 20 4.78 4.22 9.28
N MET A 21 4.29 3.87 8.11
CA MET A 21 2.99 3.20 7.99
C MET A 21 2.98 1.85 8.70
N GLU A 22 4.04 1.08 8.54
CA GLU A 22 4.16 -0.20 9.25
C GLU A 22 4.12 -0.01 10.76
N ASP A 23 4.82 1.02 11.25
CA ASP A 23 4.81 1.32 12.68
C ASP A 23 3.42 1.71 13.18
N MET A 24 2.59 2.25 12.30
CA MET A 24 1.22 2.61 12.62
C MET A 24 0.24 1.45 12.49
N GLY A 25 0.74 0.28 12.16
CA GLY A 25 -0.10 -0.91 12.04
C GLY A 25 -0.69 -1.18 10.66
N TYR A 26 -0.14 -0.53 9.62
CA TYR A 26 -0.60 -0.77 8.27
C TYR A 26 0.05 -2.00 7.66
N TYR A 27 -0.72 -2.73 6.89
CA TYR A 27 -0.19 -3.78 6.02
C TYR A 27 0.34 -3.10 4.77
N CYS A 28 1.65 -3.22 4.52
CA CYS A 28 2.29 -2.48 3.44
C CYS A 28 2.66 -3.38 2.27
N VAL A 29 2.29 -2.96 1.07
CA VAL A 29 2.68 -3.63 -0.17
C VAL A 29 3.54 -2.66 -0.97
N ASP A 30 4.75 -3.08 -1.32
CA ASP A 30 5.70 -2.24 -2.04
C ASP A 30 5.73 -2.62 -3.52
N ASN A 31 5.87 -1.60 -4.37
CA ASN A 31 6.04 -1.78 -5.81
C ASN A 31 4.93 -2.56 -6.49
N LEU A 32 3.69 -2.24 -6.17
CA LEU A 32 2.57 -2.89 -6.82
C LEU A 32 2.39 -2.32 -8.24
N PRO A 33 2.43 -3.15 -9.28
CA PRO A 33 2.19 -2.68 -10.64
C PRO A 33 0.77 -2.12 -10.80
N ILE A 34 0.65 -1.02 -11.56
CA ILE A 34 -0.64 -0.37 -11.73
C ILE A 34 -1.73 -1.33 -12.20
N PRO A 35 -1.48 -2.22 -13.19
CA PRO A 35 -2.54 -3.15 -13.62
C PRO A 35 -3.05 -4.09 -12.54
N LEU A 36 -2.29 -4.27 -11.46
CA LEU A 36 -2.68 -5.16 -10.38
C LEU A 36 -3.35 -4.44 -9.21
N VAL A 37 -3.38 -3.11 -9.24
CA VAL A 37 -3.95 -2.32 -8.14
C VAL A 37 -5.41 -2.67 -7.92
N GLU A 38 -6.18 -2.75 -8.98
CA GLU A 38 -7.61 -3.06 -8.89
C GLU A 38 -7.85 -4.44 -8.28
N GLN A 39 -7.09 -5.43 -8.72
CA GLN A 39 -7.21 -6.77 -8.17
C GLN A 39 -6.83 -6.80 -6.69
N PHE A 40 -5.80 -6.06 -6.32
CA PHE A 40 -5.38 -6.00 -4.93
C PHE A 40 -6.44 -5.33 -4.06
N VAL A 41 -7.05 -4.25 -4.54
CA VAL A 41 -8.12 -3.58 -3.81
C VAL A 41 -9.30 -4.53 -3.61
N ASP A 42 -9.69 -5.26 -4.64
CA ASP A 42 -10.77 -6.23 -4.52
C ASP A 42 -10.44 -7.30 -3.49
N PHE A 43 -9.21 -7.77 -3.48
CA PHE A 43 -8.76 -8.75 -2.50
C PHE A 43 -8.87 -8.19 -1.07
N THR A 44 -8.43 -6.96 -0.86
CA THR A 44 -8.47 -6.37 0.49
C THR A 44 -9.90 -6.15 0.95
N LEU A 45 -10.81 -5.80 0.05
CA LEU A 45 -12.21 -5.63 0.40
C LEU A 45 -12.85 -6.94 0.83
N GLN A 46 -12.43 -8.05 0.24
CA GLN A 46 -12.94 -9.36 0.63
C GLN A 46 -12.36 -9.85 1.95
N SER A 47 -11.22 -9.32 2.34
CA SER A 47 -10.52 -9.70 3.57
C SER A 47 -10.59 -8.61 4.63
N GLU A 48 -11.70 -7.87 4.65
CA GLU A 48 -11.80 -6.67 5.48
C GLU A 48 -11.59 -6.92 6.97
N ASP A 49 -11.89 -8.11 7.45
CA ASP A 49 -11.70 -8.45 8.86
C ASP A 49 -10.23 -8.60 9.22
N GLU A 50 -9.38 -8.91 8.24
CA GLU A 50 -7.96 -9.14 8.47
C GLU A 50 -7.11 -7.94 8.09
N LEU A 51 -7.52 -7.20 7.05
CA LEU A 51 -6.75 -6.08 6.52
C LEU A 51 -7.52 -4.78 6.71
N GLU A 52 -7.47 -4.26 7.93
CA GLU A 52 -8.17 -3.03 8.28
C GLU A 52 -7.47 -1.79 7.76
N LYS A 53 -6.13 -1.81 7.76
CA LYS A 53 -5.31 -0.69 7.30
C LYS A 53 -4.30 -1.21 6.28
N VAL A 54 -4.34 -0.67 5.09
CA VAL A 54 -3.46 -1.10 4.00
C VAL A 54 -2.79 0.09 3.35
N ALA A 55 -1.48 0.01 3.16
CA ALA A 55 -0.71 1.02 2.46
C ALA A 55 -0.07 0.37 1.24
N VAL A 56 -0.27 0.97 0.07
CA VAL A 56 0.26 0.44 -1.19
C VAL A 56 1.21 1.44 -1.80
N SER A 57 2.40 0.99 -2.15
CA SER A 57 3.36 1.79 -2.89
C SER A 57 3.28 1.40 -4.37
N ILE A 58 3.05 2.37 -5.23
CA ILE A 58 2.93 2.16 -6.66
C ILE A 58 4.11 2.80 -7.36
N ASP A 59 4.75 2.05 -8.24
CA ASP A 59 5.86 2.54 -9.04
C ASP A 59 5.31 3.03 -10.38
N ILE A 60 5.33 4.34 -10.56
CA ILE A 60 4.87 4.97 -11.80
C ILE A 60 6.08 5.34 -12.66
N ARG A 61 6.18 4.73 -13.83
CA ARG A 61 7.25 5.01 -14.78
C ARG A 61 6.70 5.29 -16.16
#